data_73b65107a813fd196c81e4adc40a3d0a
#
_entry.id   73b65107a813fd196c81e4adc40a3d0a
#
_cell.length_a   1.000
_cell.length_b   1.000
_cell.length_c   1.000
_cell.angle_alpha   90.00
_cell.angle_beta   90.00
_cell.angle_gamma   90.00
#
_symmetry.space_group_name_H-M   'P 1'
#
loop_
_entity.id
_entity.type
_entity.pdbx_description
1 polymer ?
#
loop_
_entity_poly.entity_id
_entity_poly.type
_entity_poly.pdbx_seq_one_letter_code
_entity_poly.pdbx_strand_id
1 'polypeptide(L)'
;VKGTKVKIRLGASSGEWKAMIADEAARTTFAKNIKTVLEKNKLDGIDLDFEWAENEKEYKDYSLAILKMREVLGNKYLFSVSLHPVCYKISKEAIEAVDFISLQCYGPSPVRFPIEKYCSDIQMVLEYGIPKEKLVAGVPFYGVTKDNSKKTEAYFNFVQNGLVTSPAQN
;
A
#
# COMPACT_ATOMS: atom_id res chain seq x y z
N VAL A 1 -7.31 -20.65 8.10
CA VAL A 1 -7.33 -20.45 9.55
C VAL A 1 -8.75 -20.78 10.03
N LYS A 2 -8.94 -21.99 10.61
CA LYS A 2 -10.24 -22.46 11.09
C LYS A 2 -10.73 -21.55 12.22
N GLY A 3 -11.91 -20.95 12.05
CA GLY A 3 -12.59 -20.19 13.11
C GLY A 3 -12.33 -18.68 13.15
N THR A 4 -11.49 -18.13 12.30
CA THR A 4 -11.29 -16.68 12.16
C THR A 4 -12.01 -16.14 10.93
N LYS A 5 -12.70 -15.00 11.08
CA LYS A 5 -13.27 -14.24 9.95
C LYS A 5 -12.15 -13.46 9.25
N VAL A 6 -11.30 -14.17 8.52
CA VAL A 6 -10.25 -13.54 7.70
C VAL A 6 -10.89 -13.04 6.41
N LYS A 7 -10.62 -11.79 6.06
CA LYS A 7 -10.96 -11.21 4.76
C LYS A 7 -9.78 -11.28 3.81
N ILE A 8 -10.02 -11.73 2.58
CA ILE A 8 -9.01 -11.92 1.55
C ILE A 8 -9.21 -10.84 0.49
N ARG A 9 -8.19 -10.01 0.28
CA ARG A 9 -8.19 -8.98 -0.77
C ARG A 9 -7.28 -9.39 -1.92
N LEU A 10 -7.66 -8.98 -3.13
CA LEU A 10 -6.78 -9.01 -4.30
C LEU A 10 -5.76 -7.87 -4.16
N GLY A 11 -4.48 -8.14 -4.34
CA GLY A 11 -3.48 -7.10 -4.54
C GLY A 11 -3.32 -6.82 -6.04
N ALA A 12 -3.42 -5.56 -6.45
CA ALA A 12 -3.16 -5.13 -7.81
C ALA A 12 -1.95 -4.19 -7.84
N SER A 13 -0.84 -4.69 -8.38
CA SER A 13 0.37 -3.93 -8.68
C SER A 13 0.79 -4.20 -10.12
N SER A 14 1.35 -3.20 -10.81
CA SER A 14 1.78 -3.36 -12.19
C SER A 14 2.71 -2.25 -12.63
N GLY A 15 3.62 -2.54 -13.57
CA GLY A 15 4.50 -1.55 -14.21
C GLY A 15 3.79 -0.60 -15.18
N GLU A 16 2.69 -1.02 -15.81
CA GLU A 16 1.99 -0.25 -16.86
C GLU A 16 0.79 0.56 -16.34
N TRP A 17 0.63 0.68 -15.04
CA TRP A 17 -0.53 1.32 -14.44
C TRP A 17 -0.69 2.82 -14.78
N LYS A 18 0.40 3.57 -14.99
CA LYS A 18 0.36 5.00 -15.28
C LYS A 18 -0.43 5.33 -16.55
N ALA A 19 -0.20 4.58 -17.63
CA ALA A 19 -0.96 4.74 -18.88
C ALA A 19 -2.44 4.39 -18.69
N MET A 20 -2.73 3.30 -17.98
CA MET A 20 -4.09 2.85 -17.71
C MET A 20 -4.88 3.86 -16.89
N ILE A 21 -4.29 4.44 -15.84
CA ILE A 21 -5.02 5.41 -15.00
C ILE A 21 -5.17 6.79 -15.64
N ALA A 22 -4.38 7.14 -16.65
CA ALA A 22 -4.47 8.41 -17.37
C ALA A 22 -5.73 8.50 -18.25
N ASP A 23 -6.27 7.36 -18.69
CA ASP A 23 -7.45 7.28 -19.55
C ASP A 23 -8.71 6.87 -18.77
N GLU A 24 -9.83 7.61 -18.97
CA GLU A 24 -11.07 7.35 -18.24
C GLU A 24 -11.73 6.03 -18.61
N ALA A 25 -11.71 5.65 -19.89
CA ALA A 25 -12.30 4.40 -20.36
C ALA A 25 -11.49 3.21 -19.85
N ALA A 26 -10.16 3.34 -19.80
CA ALA A 26 -9.27 2.33 -19.25
C ALA A 26 -9.47 2.17 -17.73
N ARG A 27 -9.57 3.27 -16.95
CA ARG A 27 -9.92 3.23 -15.52
C ARG A 27 -11.23 2.49 -15.29
N THR A 28 -12.26 2.81 -16.09
CA THR A 28 -13.59 2.18 -15.99
C THR A 28 -13.51 0.68 -16.30
N THR A 29 -12.81 0.31 -17.36
CA THR A 29 -12.62 -1.09 -17.77
C THR A 29 -11.87 -1.87 -16.70
N PHE A 30 -10.79 -1.29 -16.16
CA PHE A 30 -10.01 -1.88 -15.07
C PHE A 30 -10.88 -2.14 -13.83
N ALA A 31 -11.65 -1.15 -13.38
CA ALA A 31 -12.50 -1.30 -12.21
C ALA A 31 -13.58 -2.38 -12.41
N LYS A 32 -14.18 -2.48 -13.60
CA LYS A 32 -15.16 -3.54 -13.94
C LYS A 32 -14.50 -4.92 -13.95
N ASN A 33 -13.30 -5.03 -14.51
CA ASN A 33 -12.55 -6.29 -14.54
C ASN A 33 -12.18 -6.75 -13.12
N ILE A 34 -11.72 -5.84 -12.26
CA ILE A 34 -11.47 -6.14 -10.85
C ILE A 34 -12.73 -6.66 -10.18
N LYS A 35 -13.87 -5.98 -10.34
CA LYS A 35 -15.15 -6.46 -9.77
C LYS A 35 -15.48 -7.88 -10.22
N THR A 36 -15.32 -8.18 -11.51
CA THR A 36 -15.53 -9.53 -12.05
C THR A 36 -14.61 -10.56 -11.40
N VAL A 37 -13.33 -10.22 -11.20
CA VAL A 37 -12.34 -11.10 -10.52
C VAL A 37 -12.76 -11.35 -9.08
N LEU A 38 -13.16 -10.31 -8.34
CA LEU A 38 -13.60 -10.42 -6.95
C LEU A 38 -14.83 -11.34 -6.83
N GLU A 39 -15.82 -11.16 -7.70
CA GLU A 39 -17.04 -11.97 -7.73
C GLU A 39 -16.74 -13.44 -8.05
N LYS A 40 -15.98 -13.68 -9.13
CA LYS A 40 -15.61 -15.03 -9.58
C LYS A 40 -14.85 -15.82 -8.53
N ASN A 41 -13.95 -15.17 -7.80
CA ASN A 41 -13.07 -15.80 -6.82
C ASN A 41 -13.58 -15.66 -5.37
N LYS A 42 -14.74 -15.05 -5.16
CA LYS A 42 -15.33 -14.83 -3.83
C LYS A 42 -14.39 -14.10 -2.87
N LEU A 43 -13.69 -13.08 -3.39
CA LEU A 43 -12.77 -12.27 -2.61
C LEU A 43 -13.51 -11.13 -1.90
N ASP A 44 -12.97 -10.67 -0.79
CA ASP A 44 -13.58 -9.66 0.07
C ASP A 44 -13.26 -8.23 -0.37
N GLY A 45 -12.25 -8.02 -1.23
CA GLY A 45 -11.85 -6.69 -1.63
C GLY A 45 -10.59 -6.60 -2.48
N ILE A 46 -10.09 -5.38 -2.64
CA ILE A 46 -8.93 -5.02 -3.45
C ILE A 46 -7.99 -4.09 -2.68
N ASP A 47 -6.71 -4.23 -2.91
CA ASP A 47 -5.66 -3.29 -2.58
C ASP A 47 -4.97 -2.81 -3.85
N LEU A 48 -4.90 -1.51 -4.08
CA LEU A 48 -4.11 -0.94 -5.17
C LEU A 48 -2.73 -0.55 -4.65
N ASP A 49 -1.71 -1.17 -5.22
CA ASP A 49 -0.30 -0.97 -4.89
C ASP A 49 0.42 -0.42 -6.12
N PHE A 50 0.15 0.83 -6.46
CA PHE A 50 0.70 1.51 -7.64
C PHE A 50 1.95 2.30 -7.27
N GLU A 51 3.10 1.75 -7.55
CA GLU A 51 4.41 2.31 -7.26
C GLU A 51 5.04 2.92 -8.52
N TRP A 52 5.29 4.25 -8.66
CA TRP A 52 4.85 5.33 -7.76
C TRP A 52 4.46 6.52 -8.61
N ALA A 53 3.48 7.32 -8.18
CA ALA A 53 3.20 8.60 -8.81
C ALA A 53 4.35 9.58 -8.51
N GLU A 54 4.82 10.30 -9.53
CA GLU A 54 6.03 11.14 -9.46
C GLU A 54 5.73 12.63 -9.64
N ASN A 55 4.54 12.96 -10.14
CA ASN A 55 4.14 14.33 -10.44
C ASN A 55 2.64 14.55 -10.16
N GLU A 56 2.24 15.83 -10.14
CA GLU A 56 0.85 16.22 -9.83
C GLU A 56 -0.18 15.59 -10.75
N LYS A 57 0.13 15.45 -12.04
CA LYS A 57 -0.77 14.80 -12.99
C LYS A 57 -1.01 13.33 -12.62
N GLU A 58 0.04 12.59 -12.32
CA GLU A 58 -0.07 11.19 -11.93
C GLU A 58 -0.82 11.01 -10.60
N TYR A 59 -0.61 11.89 -9.62
CA TYR A 59 -1.41 11.90 -8.37
C TYR A 59 -2.89 12.16 -8.63
N LYS A 60 -3.19 13.10 -9.54
CA LYS A 60 -4.57 13.36 -9.96
C LYS A 60 -5.19 12.15 -10.65
N ASP A 61 -4.48 11.56 -11.61
CA ASP A 61 -4.95 10.39 -12.35
C ASP A 61 -5.13 9.18 -11.42
N TYR A 62 -4.24 8.98 -10.45
CA TYR A 62 -4.37 7.92 -9.43
C TYR A 62 -5.59 8.17 -8.54
N SER A 63 -5.80 9.40 -8.09
CA SER A 63 -6.99 9.76 -7.33
C SER A 63 -8.28 9.49 -8.10
N LEU A 64 -8.33 9.82 -9.40
CA LEU A 64 -9.46 9.50 -10.27
C LEU A 64 -9.68 8.00 -10.44
N ALA A 65 -8.60 7.21 -10.49
CA ALA A 65 -8.69 5.74 -10.54
C ALA A 65 -9.26 5.16 -9.24
N ILE A 66 -8.87 5.70 -8.09
CA ILE A 66 -9.43 5.33 -6.78
C ILE A 66 -10.93 5.64 -6.73
N LEU A 67 -11.32 6.83 -7.13
CA LEU A 67 -12.74 7.24 -7.16
C LEU A 67 -13.57 6.34 -8.10
N LYS A 68 -13.05 6.04 -9.30
CA LYS A 68 -13.73 5.14 -10.25
C LYS A 68 -13.82 3.72 -9.72
N MET A 69 -12.81 3.23 -9.02
CA MET A 69 -12.82 1.91 -8.39
C MET A 69 -13.94 1.85 -7.33
N ARG A 70 -14.02 2.85 -6.43
CA ARG A 70 -15.08 2.91 -5.42
C ARG A 70 -16.47 3.00 -6.05
N GLU A 71 -16.64 3.80 -7.10
CA GLU A 71 -17.91 3.91 -7.84
C GLU A 71 -18.38 2.53 -8.35
N VAL A 72 -17.50 1.75 -8.96
CA VAL A 72 -17.82 0.44 -9.55
C VAL A 72 -18.03 -0.65 -8.51
N LEU A 73 -17.21 -0.65 -7.45
CA LEU A 73 -17.28 -1.65 -6.38
C LEU A 73 -18.44 -1.40 -5.40
N GLY A 74 -18.84 -0.14 -5.23
CA GLY A 74 -19.75 0.26 -4.16
C GLY A 74 -19.15 -0.01 -2.78
N ASN A 75 -20.00 -0.16 -1.76
CA ASN A 75 -19.59 -0.40 -0.38
C ASN A 75 -19.53 -1.89 -0.01
N LYS A 76 -19.73 -2.78 -0.96
CA LYS A 76 -19.75 -4.23 -0.72
C LYS A 76 -18.34 -4.78 -0.43
N TYR A 77 -17.33 -4.23 -1.10
CA TYR A 77 -15.97 -4.73 -1.06
C TYR A 77 -15.07 -3.83 -0.25
N LEU A 78 -14.17 -4.43 0.52
CA LEU A 78 -13.07 -3.70 1.12
C LEU A 78 -12.16 -3.13 0.04
N PHE A 79 -11.86 -1.86 0.17
CA PHE A 79 -10.98 -1.17 -0.78
C PHE A 79 -9.90 -0.41 -0.02
N SER A 80 -8.66 -0.78 -0.25
CA SER A 80 -7.49 -0.09 0.31
C SER A 80 -6.51 0.28 -0.79
N VAL A 81 -5.59 1.16 -0.45
CA VAL A 81 -4.45 1.51 -1.28
C VAL A 81 -3.18 1.39 -0.46
N SER A 82 -2.12 0.90 -1.08
CA SER A 82 -0.78 0.90 -0.53
C SER A 82 -0.05 2.14 -1.03
N LEU A 83 0.37 2.99 -0.10
CA LEU A 83 1.14 4.22 -0.38
C LEU A 83 2.52 4.10 0.25
N HIS A 84 3.44 4.93 -0.21
CA HIS A 84 4.79 5.01 0.32
C HIS A 84 5.09 6.46 0.76
N PRO A 85 5.98 6.70 1.74
CA PRO A 85 6.34 8.06 2.16
C PRO A 85 6.88 8.98 1.05
N VAL A 86 7.26 8.43 -0.09
CA VAL A 86 7.63 9.22 -1.29
C VAL A 86 6.46 9.37 -2.28
N CYS A 87 5.34 8.67 -2.07
CA CYS A 87 4.19 8.67 -2.99
C CYS A 87 2.88 8.50 -2.19
N TYR A 88 2.38 9.60 -1.59
CA TYR A 88 1.18 9.56 -0.73
C TYR A 88 0.16 10.67 -1.03
N LYS A 89 0.45 11.57 -1.99
CA LYS A 89 -0.33 12.80 -2.21
C LYS A 89 -1.58 12.58 -3.07
N ILE A 90 -2.38 11.56 -2.74
CA ILE A 90 -3.70 11.37 -3.36
C ILE A 90 -4.68 12.42 -2.84
N SER A 91 -5.75 12.71 -3.60
CA SER A 91 -6.72 13.74 -3.22
C SER A 91 -7.50 13.37 -1.96
N LYS A 92 -8.09 14.39 -1.30
CA LYS A 92 -8.93 14.21 -0.13
C LYS A 92 -10.10 13.27 -0.42
N GLU A 93 -10.75 13.42 -1.55
CA GLU A 93 -11.86 12.58 -1.98
C GLU A 93 -11.42 11.13 -2.17
N ALA A 94 -10.20 10.89 -2.69
CA ALA A 94 -9.63 9.56 -2.81
C ALA A 94 -9.32 8.94 -1.44
N ILE A 95 -8.81 9.74 -0.48
CA ILE A 95 -8.62 9.32 0.92
C ILE A 95 -9.96 8.92 1.56
N GLU A 96 -11.01 9.70 1.32
CA GLU A 96 -12.37 9.41 1.81
C GLU A 96 -12.95 8.13 1.19
N ALA A 97 -12.66 7.87 -0.09
CA ALA A 97 -13.19 6.75 -0.85
C ALA A 97 -12.63 5.38 -0.45
N VAL A 98 -11.46 5.30 0.17
CA VAL A 98 -10.87 4.03 0.61
C VAL A 98 -11.25 3.72 2.06
N ASP A 99 -11.28 2.42 2.41
CA ASP A 99 -11.55 1.99 3.78
C ASP A 99 -10.34 2.20 4.68
N PHE A 100 -9.13 1.97 4.15
CA PHE A 100 -7.87 2.27 4.83
C PHE A 100 -6.71 2.40 3.83
N ILE A 101 -5.61 2.92 4.33
CA ILE A 101 -4.38 3.17 3.59
C ILE A 101 -3.25 2.43 4.29
N SER A 102 -2.58 1.53 3.57
CA SER A 102 -1.35 0.88 4.02
C SER A 102 -0.16 1.77 3.66
N LEU A 103 0.54 2.32 4.63
CA LEU A 103 1.74 3.10 4.40
C LEU A 103 2.97 2.19 4.50
N GLN A 104 3.69 2.03 3.41
CA GLN A 104 4.89 1.20 3.30
C GLN A 104 6.11 1.98 3.82
N CYS A 105 6.28 2.05 5.16
CA CYS A 105 7.40 2.75 5.80
C CYS A 105 8.71 1.96 5.74
N TYR A 106 8.95 1.24 4.66
CA TYR A 106 10.11 0.38 4.45
C TYR A 106 10.61 0.48 3.01
N GLY A 107 11.68 -0.22 2.69
CA GLY A 107 12.27 -0.26 1.36
C GLY A 107 13.66 -0.89 1.38
N PRO A 108 14.33 -1.00 0.23
CA PRO A 108 15.65 -1.66 0.14
C PRO A 108 16.80 -0.81 0.68
N SER A 109 16.57 0.44 1.07
CA SER A 109 17.60 1.34 1.59
C SER A 109 17.65 1.31 3.12
N PRO A 110 18.85 1.23 3.73
CA PRO A 110 19.01 1.24 5.18
C PRO A 110 18.50 2.52 5.85
N VAL A 111 18.35 3.62 5.12
CA VAL A 111 17.82 4.89 5.65
C VAL A 111 16.33 4.80 6.06
N ARG A 112 15.63 3.73 5.68
CA ARG A 112 14.23 3.49 6.04
C ARG A 112 14.04 2.79 7.39
N PHE A 113 15.10 2.25 7.98
CA PHE A 113 15.02 1.38 9.16
C PHE A 113 15.12 2.07 10.52
N PRO A 114 15.74 3.26 10.69
CA PRO A 114 15.70 3.96 11.96
C PRO A 114 14.28 4.26 12.42
N ILE A 115 13.99 4.04 13.70
CA ILE A 115 12.65 4.29 14.27
C ILE A 115 12.22 5.76 14.11
N GLU A 116 13.16 6.68 14.17
CA GLU A 116 12.92 8.11 13.96
C GLU A 116 12.41 8.37 12.54
N LYS A 117 12.95 7.66 11.55
CA LYS A 117 12.48 7.77 10.15
C LYS A 117 11.06 7.21 10.01
N TYR A 118 10.79 6.07 10.61
CA TYR A 118 9.46 5.49 10.64
C TYR A 118 8.42 6.44 11.26
N CYS A 119 8.74 7.00 12.43
CA CYS A 119 7.86 7.97 13.09
C CYS A 119 7.67 9.24 12.26
N SER A 120 8.73 9.77 11.64
CA SER A 120 8.64 10.97 10.79
C SER A 120 7.82 10.73 9.52
N ASP A 121 7.88 9.55 8.92
CA ASP A 121 7.08 9.18 7.75
C ASP A 121 5.57 9.12 8.11
N ILE A 122 5.24 8.56 9.27
CA ILE A 122 3.85 8.55 9.76
C ILE A 122 3.37 9.98 10.04
N GLN A 123 4.16 10.78 10.75
CA GLN A 123 3.80 12.15 11.07
C GLN A 123 3.53 12.97 9.80
N MET A 124 4.39 12.85 8.80
CA MET A 124 4.27 13.54 7.51
C MET A 124 2.93 13.25 6.81
N VAL A 125 2.47 12.01 6.79
CA VAL A 125 1.20 11.67 6.13
C VAL A 125 -0.03 12.06 6.94
N LEU A 126 0.08 12.09 8.28
CA LEU A 126 -0.96 12.63 9.15
C LEU A 126 -1.11 14.15 8.95
N GLU A 127 0.00 14.88 8.85
CA GLU A 127 0.02 16.31 8.56
C GLU A 127 -0.53 16.64 7.17
N TYR A 128 -0.35 15.76 6.20
CA TYR A 128 -0.96 15.88 4.88
C TYR A 128 -2.49 15.77 4.92
N GLY A 129 -3.03 15.10 5.95
CA GLY A 129 -4.48 14.96 6.13
C GLY A 129 -5.01 13.54 5.96
N ILE A 130 -4.15 12.52 5.95
CA ILE A 130 -4.60 11.12 6.04
C ILE A 130 -5.07 10.88 7.48
N PRO A 131 -6.36 10.53 7.70
CA PRO A 131 -6.88 10.30 9.05
C PRO A 131 -6.20 9.09 9.71
N LYS A 132 -5.83 9.22 10.98
CA LYS A 132 -5.17 8.16 11.75
C LYS A 132 -5.97 6.86 11.80
N GLU A 133 -7.29 6.95 11.82
CA GLU A 133 -8.22 5.82 11.83
C GLU A 133 -8.27 5.03 10.51
N LYS A 134 -7.76 5.63 9.43
CA LYS A 134 -7.59 4.98 8.12
C LYS A 134 -6.16 4.53 7.86
N LEU A 135 -5.20 4.91 8.70
CA LEU A 135 -3.79 4.64 8.46
C LEU A 135 -3.35 3.32 9.09
N VAL A 136 -2.75 2.46 8.28
CA VAL A 136 -2.07 1.23 8.70
C VAL A 136 -0.59 1.37 8.33
N ALA A 137 0.27 1.52 9.32
CA ALA A 137 1.70 1.65 9.09
C ALA A 137 2.35 0.27 8.93
N GLY A 138 2.96 0.04 7.78
CA GLY A 138 3.63 -1.20 7.43
C GLY A 138 5.03 -1.29 8.05
N VAL A 139 5.38 -2.49 8.48
CA VAL A 139 6.73 -2.80 9.00
C VAL A 139 7.36 -3.93 8.17
N PRO A 140 8.68 -3.91 7.93
CA PRO A 140 9.36 -4.96 7.19
C PRO A 140 9.62 -6.19 8.07
N PHE A 141 9.49 -7.37 7.50
CA PHE A 141 10.01 -8.62 8.08
C PHE A 141 11.32 -9.05 7.42
N TYR A 142 12.18 -8.08 7.14
CA TYR A 142 13.53 -8.26 6.58
C TYR A 142 14.47 -7.17 7.08
N GLY A 143 15.76 -7.43 6.99
CA GLY A 143 16.79 -6.43 7.18
C GLY A 143 17.48 -6.08 5.87
N VAL A 144 18.24 -5.00 5.86
CA VAL A 144 19.08 -4.56 4.74
C VAL A 144 20.50 -4.34 5.19
N THR A 145 21.44 -4.48 4.25
CA THR A 145 22.86 -4.22 4.55
C THR A 145 23.10 -2.72 4.75
N LYS A 146 23.95 -2.38 5.73
CA LYS A 146 24.32 -0.98 6.03
C LYS A 146 25.15 -0.32 4.92
N ASP A 147 25.82 -1.11 4.09
CA ASP A 147 26.66 -0.64 2.98
C ASP A 147 25.87 -0.15 1.76
N ASN A 148 24.55 -0.08 1.89
CA ASN A 148 23.64 0.34 0.82
C ASN A 148 23.69 -0.53 -0.46
N SER A 149 24.18 -1.77 -0.36
CA SER A 149 24.24 -2.71 -1.48
C SER A 149 22.86 -3.21 -1.91
N LYS A 150 21.79 -2.76 -1.24
CA LYS A 150 20.39 -3.20 -1.42
C LYS A 150 20.17 -4.70 -1.21
N LYS A 151 21.10 -5.39 -0.58
CA LYS A 151 20.90 -6.78 -0.21
C LYS A 151 19.93 -6.86 0.96
N THR A 152 18.97 -7.73 0.84
CA THR A 152 17.95 -7.97 1.87
C THR A 152 18.08 -9.39 2.40
N GLU A 153 17.79 -9.57 3.68
CA GLU A 153 17.74 -10.88 4.33
C GLU A 153 16.46 -10.97 5.16
N ALA A 154 15.74 -12.07 5.06
CA ALA A 154 14.52 -12.28 5.82
C ALA A 154 14.79 -12.27 7.33
N TYR A 155 13.94 -11.62 8.11
CA TYR A 155 14.06 -11.55 9.58
C TYR A 155 14.13 -12.94 10.22
N PHE A 156 13.41 -13.89 9.67
CA PHE A 156 13.44 -15.29 10.06
C PHE A 156 14.86 -15.89 10.07
N ASN A 157 15.67 -15.58 9.05
CA ASN A 157 17.05 -16.07 8.96
C ASN A 157 17.94 -15.45 10.06
N PHE A 158 17.70 -14.20 10.45
CA PHE A 158 18.41 -13.59 11.59
C PHE A 158 18.11 -14.35 12.88
N VAL A 159 16.84 -14.71 13.11
CA VAL A 159 16.43 -15.47 14.28
C VAL A 159 17.06 -16.87 14.27
N GLN A 160 16.99 -17.58 13.14
CA GLN A 160 17.56 -18.94 13.00
C GLN A 160 19.08 -18.95 13.22
N ASN A 161 19.78 -17.92 12.76
CA ASN A 161 21.23 -17.80 12.89
C ASN A 161 21.68 -17.21 14.26
N GLY A 162 20.76 -16.99 15.18
CA GLY A 162 21.03 -16.45 16.51
C GLY A 162 21.53 -15.00 16.51
N LEU A 163 21.33 -14.26 15.41
CA LEU A 163 21.74 -12.86 15.29
C LEU A 163 20.78 -11.91 16.01
N VAL A 164 19.56 -12.35 16.28
CA VAL A 164 18.55 -11.64 17.07
C VAL A 164 18.00 -12.61 18.12
N THR A 165 18.21 -12.27 19.39
CA THR A 165 17.82 -13.12 20.54
C THR A 165 16.58 -12.61 21.26
N SER A 166 16.19 -11.35 21.03
CA SER A 166 15.02 -10.71 21.64
C SER A 166 14.43 -9.63 20.73
N PRO A 167 13.11 -9.46 20.69
CA PRO A 167 12.47 -8.34 19.99
C PRO A 167 12.94 -6.95 20.45
N ALA A 168 13.44 -6.84 21.68
CA ALA A 168 13.96 -5.58 22.25
C ALA A 168 15.36 -5.20 21.76
N GLN A 169 15.99 -6.04 20.93
CA GLN A 169 17.35 -5.83 20.42
C GLN A 169 17.37 -5.35 18.95
N ASN A 170 16.24 -4.94 18.40
CA ASN A 170 16.10 -4.49 17.02
C ASN A 170 16.16 -2.96 16.90
#